data_7518c0d35b628b9f8b4232d8fa544110
#
_entry.id   7518c0d35b628b9f8b4232d8fa544110
#
_cell.length_a   1.000
_cell.length_b   1.000
_cell.length_c   1.000
_cell.angle_alpha   90.00
_cell.angle_beta   90.00
_cell.angle_gamma   90.00
#
_symmetry.space_group_name_H-M   'P 1'
#
loop_
_entity.id
_entity.type
_entity.pdbx_description
1 polymer ?
#
loop_
_entity_poly.entity_id
_entity_poly.type
_entity_poly.pdbx_seq_one_letter_code
_entity_poly.pdbx_strand_id
1 'polypeptide(L)'
;ASYEPEEGITKPALVALRKLAARKVLLAGIDTGPFILASAGVLDGYRATCHWESVPGFRESFPRVQVRQSLFEIDRDRMTSAGGSSVIDMMLDWIRRQLGAAISVTVADQLVHSRFAEQPGEARVPASERYGTRDPRVLSCISMMEEHIEEPCGMNELANRAGLSVRQLERLFAATLKVRPMGF
;
A
#
# COMPACT_ATOMS: atom_id res chain seq x y z
N ALA A 1 -11.03 13.12 -6.71
CA ALA A 1 -12.28 12.36 -6.85
C ALA A 1 -12.10 11.12 -6.00
N SER A 2 -12.89 10.97 -4.93
CA SER A 2 -12.91 9.73 -4.14
C SER A 2 -13.48 8.63 -5.03
N TYR A 3 -12.65 7.67 -5.38
CA TYR A 3 -13.11 6.45 -6.01
C TYR A 3 -13.70 5.58 -4.89
N GLU A 4 -15.02 5.44 -4.83
CA GLU A 4 -15.71 4.54 -3.92
C GLU A 4 -15.90 3.18 -4.59
N PRO A 5 -15.01 2.21 -4.33
CA PRO A 5 -15.03 0.90 -5.00
C PRO A 5 -16.27 0.07 -4.63
N GLU A 6 -17.02 0.51 -3.61
CA GLU A 6 -18.23 -0.16 -3.14
C GLU A 6 -19.48 0.25 -3.93
N GLU A 7 -19.48 1.41 -4.60
CA GLU A 7 -20.54 1.82 -5.50
C GLU A 7 -20.59 0.90 -6.72
N GLY A 8 -21.64 0.14 -6.85
CA GLY A 8 -21.86 -0.79 -7.97
C GLY A 8 -21.68 -2.27 -7.63
N ILE A 9 -21.23 -2.63 -6.41
CA ILE A 9 -21.18 -4.04 -6.01
C ILE A 9 -22.59 -4.52 -5.68
N THR A 10 -23.06 -5.49 -6.44
CA THR A 10 -24.39 -6.09 -6.22
C THR A 10 -24.37 -7.10 -5.05
N LYS A 11 -25.46 -7.15 -4.30
CA LYS A 11 -25.65 -8.19 -3.25
C LYS A 11 -25.40 -9.62 -3.75
N PRO A 12 -25.85 -10.01 -4.95
CA PRO A 12 -25.54 -11.33 -5.51
C PRO A 12 -24.05 -11.60 -5.68
N ALA A 13 -23.23 -10.59 -6.07
CA ALA A 13 -21.79 -10.73 -6.21
C ALA A 13 -21.12 -11.02 -4.86
N LEU A 14 -21.50 -10.30 -3.80
CA LEU A 14 -21.00 -10.56 -2.44
C LEU A 14 -21.37 -11.97 -1.95
N VAL A 15 -22.58 -12.44 -2.24
CA VAL A 15 -23.02 -13.81 -1.91
C VAL A 15 -22.19 -14.84 -2.67
N ALA A 16 -21.90 -14.60 -3.96
CA ALA A 16 -21.07 -15.48 -4.77
C ALA A 16 -19.64 -15.57 -4.20
N LEU A 17 -19.04 -14.45 -3.82
CA LEU A 17 -17.70 -14.42 -3.19
C LEU A 17 -17.66 -15.23 -1.89
N ARG A 18 -18.67 -15.10 -1.03
CA ARG A 18 -18.79 -15.91 0.20
C ARG A 18 -18.88 -17.40 -0.07
N LYS A 19 -19.67 -17.79 -1.09
CA LYS A 19 -19.79 -19.20 -1.50
C LYS A 19 -18.47 -19.75 -2.03
N LEU A 20 -17.73 -18.98 -2.83
CA LEU A 20 -16.40 -19.37 -3.33
C LEU A 20 -15.40 -19.49 -2.17
N ALA A 21 -15.41 -18.53 -1.24
CA ALA A 21 -14.57 -18.55 -0.05
C ALA A 21 -14.84 -19.79 0.83
N ALA A 22 -16.12 -20.13 1.05
CA ALA A 22 -16.51 -21.33 1.81
C ALA A 22 -16.01 -22.64 1.16
N ARG A 23 -15.83 -22.63 -0.17
CA ARG A 23 -15.28 -23.75 -0.94
C ARG A 23 -13.75 -23.72 -1.02
N LYS A 24 -13.10 -22.79 -0.31
CA LYS A 24 -11.65 -22.56 -0.32
C LYS A 24 -11.07 -22.28 -1.71
N VAL A 25 -11.87 -21.67 -2.56
CA VAL A 25 -11.38 -21.15 -3.84
C VAL A 25 -10.46 -19.98 -3.56
N LEU A 26 -9.31 -19.96 -4.22
CA LEU A 26 -8.36 -18.84 -4.16
C LEU A 26 -9.04 -17.58 -4.70
N LEU A 27 -9.13 -16.54 -3.87
CA LEU A 27 -9.68 -15.24 -4.25
C LEU A 27 -8.57 -14.19 -4.29
N ALA A 28 -8.52 -13.44 -5.39
CA ALA A 28 -7.56 -12.36 -5.56
C ALA A 28 -8.27 -11.01 -5.70
N GLY A 29 -7.76 -9.99 -5.01
CA GLY A 29 -8.17 -8.59 -5.14
C GLY A 29 -6.98 -7.74 -5.56
N ILE A 30 -7.15 -6.92 -6.59
CA ILE A 30 -6.10 -6.09 -7.18
C ILE A 30 -6.53 -4.63 -7.04
N ASP A 31 -5.58 -3.75 -6.65
CA ASP A 31 -5.79 -2.31 -6.52
C ASP A 31 -6.86 -1.98 -5.46
N THR A 32 -8.07 -1.64 -5.85
CA THR A 32 -9.24 -1.44 -5.00
C THR A 32 -10.08 -2.72 -4.81
N GLY A 33 -9.79 -3.80 -5.53
CA GLY A 33 -10.46 -5.10 -5.41
C GLY A 33 -10.49 -5.68 -3.99
N PRO A 34 -9.51 -5.42 -3.11
CA PRO A 34 -9.56 -5.81 -1.70
C PRO A 34 -10.77 -5.24 -0.95
N PHE A 35 -11.27 -4.03 -1.29
CA PHE A 35 -12.50 -3.47 -0.71
C PHE A 35 -13.70 -4.38 -0.99
N ILE A 36 -13.80 -4.90 -2.22
CA ILE A 36 -14.89 -5.82 -2.62
C ILE A 36 -14.83 -7.11 -1.80
N LEU A 37 -13.63 -7.67 -1.64
CA LEU A 37 -13.44 -8.88 -0.84
C LEU A 37 -13.74 -8.63 0.65
N ALA A 38 -13.32 -7.48 1.18
CA ALA A 38 -13.59 -7.10 2.56
C ALA A 38 -15.08 -6.84 2.81
N SER A 39 -15.78 -6.16 1.89
CA SER A 39 -17.24 -5.96 1.95
C SER A 39 -18.02 -7.28 1.90
N ALA A 40 -17.47 -8.30 1.23
CA ALA A 40 -18.00 -9.66 1.31
C ALA A 40 -17.70 -10.35 2.66
N GLY A 41 -16.85 -9.79 3.53
CA GLY A 41 -16.41 -10.38 4.78
C GLY A 41 -15.42 -11.53 4.62
N VAL A 42 -14.85 -11.70 3.40
CA VAL A 42 -13.96 -12.84 3.11
C VAL A 42 -12.47 -12.54 3.38
N LEU A 43 -12.15 -11.32 3.85
CA LEU A 43 -10.81 -10.94 4.30
C LEU A 43 -10.69 -10.82 5.84
N ASP A 44 -11.76 -11.06 6.60
CA ASP A 44 -11.71 -10.98 8.06
C ASP A 44 -10.64 -11.93 8.63
N GLY A 45 -9.69 -11.39 9.40
CA GLY A 45 -8.58 -12.14 9.98
C GLY A 45 -7.48 -12.58 8.98
N TYR A 46 -7.53 -12.07 7.75
CA TYR A 46 -6.47 -12.25 6.76
C TYR A 46 -5.56 -11.02 6.70
N ARG A 47 -4.28 -11.25 6.35
CA ARG A 47 -3.41 -10.17 5.90
C ARG A 47 -3.82 -9.77 4.49
N ALA A 48 -3.90 -8.45 4.28
CA ALA A 48 -4.26 -7.90 2.99
C ALA A 48 -3.58 -6.55 2.76
N THR A 49 -3.45 -6.18 1.50
CA THR A 49 -3.03 -4.86 1.06
C THR A 49 -3.99 -4.32 0.00
N CYS A 50 -3.93 -3.05 -0.30
CA CYS A 50 -4.63 -2.37 -1.39
C CYS A 50 -3.74 -1.25 -1.91
N HIS A 51 -4.25 -0.46 -2.88
CA HIS A 51 -3.52 0.72 -3.34
C HIS A 51 -3.14 1.60 -2.15
N TRP A 52 -1.89 2.10 -2.13
CA TRP A 52 -1.31 2.80 -0.97
C TRP A 52 -2.12 4.03 -0.54
N GLU A 53 -2.74 4.76 -1.48
CA GLU A 53 -3.63 5.89 -1.18
C GLU A 53 -4.89 5.46 -0.43
N SER A 54 -5.36 4.25 -0.65
CA SER A 54 -6.60 3.73 -0.07
C SER A 54 -6.38 3.02 1.28
N VAL A 55 -5.12 2.79 1.71
CA VAL A 55 -4.80 2.06 2.95
C VAL A 55 -5.44 2.68 4.19
N PRO A 56 -5.44 4.01 4.41
CA PRO A 56 -6.07 4.60 5.58
C PRO A 56 -7.57 4.27 5.65
N GLY A 57 -8.32 4.57 4.60
CA GLY A 57 -9.77 4.30 4.52
C GLY A 57 -10.08 2.80 4.56
N PHE A 58 -9.24 1.96 3.96
CA PHE A 58 -9.40 0.50 4.03
C PHE A 58 -9.28 -0.03 5.47
N ARG A 59 -8.29 0.49 6.23
CA ARG A 59 -8.09 0.11 7.63
C ARG A 59 -9.25 0.57 8.52
N GLU A 60 -9.77 1.76 8.29
CA GLU A 60 -10.91 2.32 9.01
C GLU A 60 -12.20 1.55 8.74
N SER A 61 -12.50 1.29 7.46
CA SER A 61 -13.72 0.60 7.04
C SER A 61 -13.73 -0.89 7.42
N PHE A 62 -12.56 -1.55 7.47
CA PHE A 62 -12.46 -2.99 7.70
C PHE A 62 -11.49 -3.35 8.84
N PRO A 63 -11.82 -3.02 10.11
CA PRO A 63 -10.91 -3.19 11.26
C PRO A 63 -10.56 -4.66 11.57
N ARG A 64 -11.30 -5.63 11.01
CA ARG A 64 -10.99 -7.06 11.18
C ARG A 64 -9.98 -7.59 10.16
N VAL A 65 -9.62 -6.80 9.15
CA VAL A 65 -8.58 -7.14 8.17
C VAL A 65 -7.21 -6.72 8.72
N GLN A 66 -6.22 -7.58 8.61
CA GLN A 66 -4.84 -7.26 9.00
C GLN A 66 -4.13 -6.50 7.88
N VAL A 67 -4.42 -5.21 7.75
CA VAL A 67 -3.92 -4.37 6.65
C VAL A 67 -2.41 -4.15 6.75
N ARG A 68 -1.68 -4.47 5.66
CA ARG A 68 -0.24 -4.28 5.48
C ARG A 68 0.04 -3.25 4.37
N GLN A 69 1.12 -2.49 4.53
CA GLN A 69 1.62 -1.58 3.49
C GLN A 69 2.68 -2.30 2.65
N SER A 70 2.26 -3.30 1.91
CA SER A 70 3.12 -4.13 1.06
C SER A 70 2.67 -4.04 -0.40
N LEU A 71 3.53 -4.39 -1.33
CA LEU A 71 3.17 -4.48 -2.77
C LEU A 71 2.07 -5.50 -3.00
N PHE A 72 2.14 -6.63 -2.30
CA PHE A 72 1.12 -7.67 -2.32
C PHE A 72 1.15 -8.49 -1.02
N GLU A 73 0.06 -9.18 -0.75
CA GLU A 73 -0.06 -10.19 0.30
C GLU A 73 -0.64 -11.47 -0.27
N ILE A 74 -0.03 -12.59 0.09
CA ILE A 74 -0.57 -13.94 -0.12
C ILE A 74 -0.73 -14.57 1.25
N ASP A 75 -1.97 -14.70 1.70
CA ASP A 75 -2.30 -15.30 2.99
C ASP A 75 -3.33 -16.41 2.80
N ARG A 76 -2.88 -17.66 2.99
CA ARG A 76 -3.72 -18.84 2.80
C ARG A 76 -4.34 -18.88 1.39
N ASP A 77 -5.64 -18.76 1.29
CA ASP A 77 -6.42 -18.77 0.05
C ASP A 77 -6.90 -17.36 -0.38
N ARG A 78 -6.20 -16.32 0.07
CA ARG A 78 -6.43 -14.91 -0.31
C ARG A 78 -5.16 -14.30 -0.87
N MET A 79 -5.32 -13.56 -1.94
CA MET A 79 -4.26 -12.77 -2.55
C MET A 79 -4.74 -11.34 -2.72
N THR A 80 -3.91 -10.37 -2.37
CA THR A 80 -4.22 -8.95 -2.56
C THR A 80 -2.98 -8.21 -3.04
N SER A 81 -3.16 -7.24 -3.90
CA SER A 81 -2.07 -6.45 -4.50
C SER A 81 -2.42 -4.97 -4.51
N ALA A 82 -1.41 -4.13 -4.35
CA ALA A 82 -1.51 -2.68 -4.43
C ALA A 82 -1.83 -2.15 -5.85
N GLY A 83 -1.91 -3.04 -6.85
CA GLY A 83 -2.18 -2.68 -8.23
C GLY A 83 -0.90 -2.46 -9.06
N GLY A 84 -1.07 -2.00 -10.30
CA GLY A 84 0.04 -1.78 -11.22
C GLY A 84 0.91 -3.02 -11.45
N SER A 85 2.23 -2.83 -11.53
CA SER A 85 3.19 -3.91 -11.75
C SER A 85 3.32 -4.89 -10.58
N SER A 86 2.84 -4.54 -9.38
CA SER A 86 2.90 -5.44 -8.21
C SER A 86 2.05 -6.70 -8.39
N VAL A 87 1.10 -6.69 -9.33
CA VAL A 87 0.35 -7.89 -9.72
C VAL A 87 1.26 -8.94 -10.36
N ILE A 88 2.24 -8.52 -11.15
CA ILE A 88 3.22 -9.42 -11.76
C ILE A 88 4.04 -10.09 -10.67
N ASP A 89 4.55 -9.31 -9.71
CA ASP A 89 5.33 -9.84 -8.58
C ASP A 89 4.51 -10.83 -7.74
N MET A 90 3.24 -10.49 -7.46
CA MET A 90 2.31 -11.37 -6.75
C MET A 90 2.11 -12.71 -7.48
N MET A 91 1.90 -12.65 -8.80
CA MET A 91 1.69 -13.86 -9.60
C MET A 91 2.96 -14.70 -9.72
N LEU A 92 4.13 -14.06 -9.88
CA LEU A 92 5.42 -14.77 -9.91
C LEU A 92 5.72 -15.44 -8.57
N ASP A 93 5.42 -14.78 -7.43
CA ASP A 93 5.57 -15.39 -6.11
C ASP A 93 4.59 -16.57 -5.91
N TRP A 94 3.34 -16.43 -6.37
CA TRP A 94 2.37 -17.53 -6.34
C TRP A 94 2.82 -18.71 -7.18
N ILE A 95 3.29 -18.48 -8.42
CA ILE A 95 3.85 -19.50 -9.31
C ILE A 95 5.04 -20.19 -8.64
N ARG A 96 5.95 -19.42 -8.05
CA ARG A 96 7.11 -19.94 -7.32
C ARG A 96 6.71 -20.92 -6.21
N ARG A 97 5.66 -20.55 -5.44
CA ARG A 97 5.14 -21.39 -4.34
C ARG A 97 4.46 -22.66 -4.82
N GLN A 98 3.77 -22.61 -5.96
CA GLN A 98 3.00 -23.74 -6.49
C GLN A 98 3.83 -24.65 -7.40
N LEU A 99 4.67 -24.07 -8.26
CA LEU A 99 5.34 -24.77 -9.35
C LEU A 99 6.88 -24.73 -9.26
N GLY A 100 7.41 -24.03 -8.28
CA GLY A 100 8.86 -23.93 -8.05
C GLY A 100 9.51 -22.73 -8.73
N ALA A 101 10.74 -22.42 -8.26
CA ALA A 101 11.47 -21.21 -8.64
C ALA A 101 11.84 -21.21 -10.16
N ALA A 102 12.21 -22.35 -10.73
CA ALA A 102 12.62 -22.43 -12.13
C ALA A 102 11.52 -21.96 -13.10
N ILE A 103 10.27 -22.37 -12.86
CA ILE A 103 9.12 -21.98 -13.69
C ILE A 103 8.85 -20.48 -13.50
N SER A 104 8.89 -20.00 -12.27
CA SER A 104 8.67 -18.58 -11.98
C SER A 104 9.70 -17.69 -12.69
N VAL A 105 10.99 -18.06 -12.66
CA VAL A 105 12.07 -17.35 -13.39
C VAL A 105 11.80 -17.37 -14.90
N THR A 106 11.47 -18.52 -15.48
CA THR A 106 11.16 -18.62 -16.91
C THR A 106 10.01 -17.69 -17.30
N VAL A 107 8.97 -17.61 -16.48
CA VAL A 107 7.84 -16.70 -16.72
C VAL A 107 8.27 -15.23 -16.59
N ALA A 108 9.09 -14.90 -15.59
CA ALA A 108 9.62 -13.54 -15.41
C ALA A 108 10.46 -13.11 -16.62
N ASP A 109 11.30 -13.99 -17.15
CA ASP A 109 12.12 -13.75 -18.36
C ASP A 109 11.24 -13.47 -19.58
N GLN A 110 10.17 -14.27 -19.79
CA GLN A 110 9.22 -14.04 -20.89
C GLN A 110 8.46 -12.70 -20.76
N LEU A 111 8.20 -12.26 -19.54
CA LEU A 111 7.57 -10.96 -19.27
C LEU A 111 8.56 -9.79 -19.34
N VAL A 112 9.87 -10.05 -19.57
CA VAL A 112 10.96 -9.06 -19.48
C VAL A 112 10.91 -8.32 -18.12
N HIS A 113 10.50 -9.03 -17.06
CA HIS A 113 10.33 -8.48 -15.74
C HIS A 113 11.60 -8.68 -14.89
N SER A 114 12.47 -7.69 -14.87
CA SER A 114 13.78 -7.74 -14.20
C SER A 114 13.75 -7.59 -12.67
N ARG A 115 12.59 -7.23 -12.09
CA ARG A 115 12.40 -7.07 -10.65
C ARG A 115 11.61 -8.26 -10.07
N PHE A 116 12.27 -9.39 -9.95
CA PHE A 116 11.75 -10.40 -9.04
C PHE A 116 12.26 -10.06 -7.63
N ALA A 117 11.46 -9.31 -6.87
CA ALA A 117 11.74 -9.11 -5.46
C ALA A 117 11.53 -10.44 -4.74
N GLU A 118 12.58 -10.98 -4.14
CA GLU A 118 12.50 -12.21 -3.33
C GLU A 118 11.58 -12.08 -2.11
N GLN A 119 11.15 -10.86 -1.79
CA GLN A 119 10.21 -10.53 -0.72
C GLN A 119 9.24 -9.43 -1.17
N PRO A 120 8.00 -9.40 -0.63
CA PRO A 120 7.07 -8.29 -0.85
C PRO A 120 7.72 -6.98 -0.40
N GLY A 121 8.01 -6.09 -1.35
CA GLY A 121 8.50 -4.75 -1.07
C GLY A 121 7.41 -3.85 -0.49
N GLU A 122 7.80 -2.67 -0.02
CA GLU A 122 6.83 -1.64 0.38
C GLU A 122 6.02 -1.16 -0.83
N ALA A 123 4.73 -0.97 -0.64
CA ALA A 123 3.79 -0.53 -1.69
C ALA A 123 4.07 0.90 -2.19
N ARG A 124 4.86 1.65 -1.47
CA ARG A 124 5.27 3.02 -1.80
C ARG A 124 6.79 3.13 -1.77
N VAL A 125 7.35 3.81 -2.78
CA VAL A 125 8.78 4.15 -2.77
C VAL A 125 9.11 4.90 -1.48
N PRO A 126 10.15 4.50 -0.73
CA PRO A 126 10.51 5.15 0.53
C PRO A 126 10.62 6.68 0.38
N ALA A 127 10.15 7.43 1.36
CA ALA A 127 10.19 8.90 1.34
C ALA A 127 11.61 9.44 1.09
N SER A 128 12.63 8.74 1.59
CA SER A 128 14.04 9.08 1.34
C SER A 128 14.43 9.06 -0.13
N GLU A 129 13.88 8.15 -0.92
CA GLU A 129 14.11 8.06 -2.37
C GLU A 129 13.23 9.03 -3.14
N ARG A 130 11.94 9.17 -2.74
CA ARG A 130 10.99 10.10 -3.39
C ARG A 130 11.43 11.56 -3.29
N TYR A 131 11.96 11.94 -2.15
CA TYR A 131 12.35 13.33 -1.86
C TYR A 131 13.85 13.56 -1.91
N GLY A 132 14.64 12.53 -2.21
CA GLY A 132 16.09 12.62 -2.36
C GLY A 132 16.83 13.06 -1.09
N THR A 133 16.25 12.81 0.10
CA THR A 133 16.83 13.15 1.38
C THR A 133 16.85 11.96 2.34
N ARG A 134 17.93 11.88 3.15
CA ARG A 134 18.05 10.90 4.24
C ARG A 134 18.02 11.55 5.62
N ASP A 135 17.78 12.87 5.70
CA ASP A 135 17.68 13.55 6.99
C ASP A 135 16.41 13.08 7.72
N PRO A 136 16.55 12.40 8.89
CA PRO A 136 15.42 11.81 9.58
C PRO A 136 14.41 12.84 10.08
N ARG A 137 14.86 14.09 10.34
CA ARG A 137 14.00 15.18 10.79
C ARG A 137 13.08 15.65 9.64
N VAL A 138 13.65 15.78 8.44
CA VAL A 138 12.87 16.13 7.23
C VAL A 138 11.88 15.02 6.92
N LEU A 139 12.31 13.77 6.92
CA LEU A 139 11.45 12.62 6.66
C LEU A 139 10.32 12.48 7.68
N SER A 140 10.60 12.74 8.97
CA SER A 140 9.58 12.75 10.02
C SER A 140 8.53 13.83 9.83
N CYS A 141 8.94 15.04 9.39
CA CYS A 141 8.01 16.12 9.08
C CYS A 141 7.16 15.78 7.84
N ILE A 142 7.77 15.23 6.79
CA ILE A 142 7.05 14.79 5.58
C ILE A 142 5.99 13.74 5.92
N SER A 143 6.34 12.72 6.72
CA SER A 143 5.39 11.70 7.17
C SER A 143 4.20 12.33 7.90
N MET A 144 4.46 13.28 8.81
CA MET A 144 3.41 13.98 9.54
C MET A 144 2.51 14.82 8.61
N MET A 145 3.08 15.49 7.61
CA MET A 145 2.31 16.24 6.60
C MET A 145 1.44 15.30 5.74
N GLU A 146 1.97 14.15 5.33
CA GLU A 146 1.24 13.15 4.53
C GLU A 146 0.11 12.48 5.32
N GLU A 147 0.26 12.33 6.63
CA GLU A 147 -0.76 11.77 7.53
C GLU A 147 -1.90 12.77 7.80
N HIS A 148 -1.65 14.08 7.64
CA HIS A 148 -2.57 15.16 7.99
C HIS A 148 -2.91 16.06 6.79
N ILE A 149 -3.16 15.47 5.61
CA ILE A 149 -3.47 16.25 4.39
C ILE A 149 -4.79 17.02 4.54
N GLU A 150 -5.79 16.46 5.20
CA GLU A 150 -7.10 17.10 5.39
C GLU A 150 -7.06 18.22 6.44
N GLU A 151 -6.22 18.07 7.47
CA GLU A 151 -5.98 19.08 8.52
C GLU A 151 -4.49 19.39 8.60
N PRO A 152 -3.96 20.30 7.76
CA PRO A 152 -2.53 20.56 7.67
C PRO A 152 -1.89 20.98 8.98
N CYS A 153 -0.78 20.35 9.33
CA CYS A 153 0.00 20.65 10.53
C CYS A 153 0.58 22.07 10.51
N GLY A 154 0.52 22.75 11.65
CA GLY A 154 1.13 24.06 11.83
C GLY A 154 2.67 24.00 11.88
N MET A 155 3.34 25.12 11.53
CA MET A 155 4.82 25.22 11.56
C MET A 155 5.42 24.88 12.92
N ASN A 156 4.74 25.22 14.02
CA ASN A 156 5.21 24.92 15.37
C ASN A 156 5.17 23.41 15.66
N GLU A 157 4.16 22.71 15.18
CA GLU A 157 4.02 21.26 15.35
C GLU A 157 5.11 20.52 14.57
N LEU A 158 5.35 20.92 13.33
CA LEU A 158 6.43 20.36 12.51
C LEU A 158 7.82 20.62 13.12
N ALA A 159 8.04 21.84 13.64
CA ALA A 159 9.28 22.19 14.31
C ALA A 159 9.51 21.36 15.59
N ASN A 160 8.47 21.19 16.40
CA ASN A 160 8.50 20.34 17.59
C ASN A 160 8.77 18.87 17.22
N ARG A 161 8.13 18.37 16.17
CA ARG A 161 8.35 17.00 15.66
C ARG A 161 9.80 16.77 15.26
N ALA A 162 10.44 17.76 14.64
CA ALA A 162 11.84 17.72 14.23
C ALA A 162 12.85 18.02 15.38
N GLY A 163 12.39 18.46 16.54
CA GLY A 163 13.26 18.94 17.63
C GLY A 163 14.02 20.22 17.28
N LEU A 164 13.43 21.11 16.46
CA LEU A 164 14.03 22.32 15.92
C LEU A 164 13.17 23.55 16.23
N SER A 165 13.79 24.75 16.17
CA SER A 165 13.00 25.96 16.05
C SER A 165 12.42 26.11 14.63
N VAL A 166 11.34 26.86 14.48
CA VAL A 166 10.70 27.13 13.16
C VAL A 166 11.73 27.63 12.14
N ARG A 167 12.59 28.58 12.53
CA ARG A 167 13.64 29.13 11.66
C ARG A 167 14.68 28.07 11.23
N GLN A 168 15.03 27.15 12.13
CA GLN A 168 15.94 26.05 11.80
C GLN A 168 15.28 25.06 10.85
N LEU A 169 14.00 24.73 11.06
CA LEU A 169 13.23 23.85 10.19
C LEU A 169 13.12 24.43 8.77
N GLU A 170 12.77 25.72 8.64
CA GLU A 170 12.71 26.38 7.33
C GLU A 170 14.06 26.32 6.58
N ARG A 171 15.17 26.60 7.29
CA ARG A 171 16.51 26.50 6.72
C ARG A 171 16.85 25.07 6.29
N LEU A 172 16.48 24.08 7.09
CA LEU A 172 16.72 22.68 6.79
C LEU A 172 15.95 22.25 5.54
N PHE A 173 14.67 22.56 5.44
CA PHE A 173 13.86 22.26 4.25
C PHE A 173 14.38 22.98 3.00
N ALA A 174 14.72 24.27 3.10
CA ALA A 174 15.28 25.01 1.99
C ALA A 174 16.62 24.44 1.52
N ALA A 175 17.47 23.98 2.45
CA ALA A 175 18.76 23.38 2.12
C ALA A 175 18.61 22.00 1.46
N THR A 176 17.65 21.20 1.94
CA THR A 176 17.50 19.79 1.59
C THR A 176 16.57 19.59 0.36
N LEU A 177 15.40 20.24 0.39
CA LEU A 177 14.34 20.02 -0.62
C LEU A 177 14.14 21.23 -1.55
N LYS A 178 14.84 22.34 -1.31
CA LYS A 178 14.71 23.59 -2.07
C LYS A 178 13.34 24.26 -1.97
N VAL A 179 12.51 23.84 -1.02
CA VAL A 179 11.19 24.41 -0.73
C VAL A 179 11.06 24.79 0.74
N ARG A 180 10.03 25.57 1.09
CA ARG A 180 9.66 25.82 2.50
C ARG A 180 8.68 24.75 2.96
N PRO A 181 8.63 24.42 4.28
CA PRO A 181 7.69 23.41 4.78
C PRO A 181 6.24 23.66 4.38
N MET A 182 5.75 24.89 4.49
CA MET A 182 4.37 25.25 4.11
C MET A 182 4.15 25.37 2.59
N GLY A 183 5.15 25.18 1.78
CA GLY A 183 5.06 25.14 0.31
C GLY A 183 5.37 23.75 -0.25
N PHE A 184 5.46 22.76 0.63
CA PHE A 184 5.69 21.36 0.33
C PHE A 184 4.36 20.63 0.15
#